data_1768336403715120365132611a8eb7bb
#
_entry.id   1768336403715120365132611a8eb7bb
#
_cell.length_a   1.000
_cell.length_b   1.000
_cell.length_c   1.000
_cell.angle_alpha   90.00
_cell.angle_beta   90.00
_cell.angle_gamma   90.00
#
_symmetry.space_group_name_H-M   'P 1'
#
loop_
_entity.id
_entity.type
_entity.pdbx_description
1 polymer ?
#
loop_
_entity_poly.entity_id
_entity_poly.type
_entity_poly.pdbx_seq_one_letter_code
_entity_poly.pdbx_strand_id
1 'polypeptide(L)'
;AGPGTGKTYTLVQRAIYLIEECGVQPENLFIATFTEKAAKELITRITNELARRNITANVNEMYVGTFHSLCLRILKENLEYTRLKKNYRLLDAFDQKYTVFQNIYQFRNIPNVDAVLPDSGAWKQSEAI
;
A
#
# COMPACT_ATOMS: atom_id res chain seq x y z
N ALA A 1 -10.11 -1.55 19.63
CA ALA A 1 -11.50 -1.90 19.36
C ALA A 1 -11.54 -3.23 18.59
N GLY A 2 -12.27 -4.23 19.10
CA GLY A 2 -12.38 -5.57 18.49
C GLY A 2 -13.24 -5.63 17.23
N PRO A 3 -13.33 -6.79 16.55
CA PRO A 3 -14.26 -7.01 15.45
C PRO A 3 -15.70 -6.76 15.94
N GLY A 4 -16.55 -6.16 15.09
CA GLY A 4 -17.95 -5.86 15.43
C GLY A 4 -18.22 -4.53 16.15
N THR A 5 -17.20 -3.69 16.41
CA THR A 5 -17.35 -2.42 17.14
C THR A 5 -17.86 -1.24 16.29
N GLY A 6 -18.37 -1.48 15.10
CA GLY A 6 -18.89 -0.43 14.21
C GLY A 6 -17.84 0.42 13.47
N LYS A 7 -16.54 0.13 13.63
CA LYS A 7 -15.45 0.91 12.98
C LYS A 7 -15.62 1.05 11.48
N THR A 8 -15.88 -0.07 10.79
CA THR A 8 -16.08 -0.06 9.34
C THR A 8 -17.32 0.73 8.95
N TYR A 9 -18.41 0.61 9.72
CA TYR A 9 -19.62 1.38 9.51
C TYR A 9 -19.35 2.89 9.64
N THR A 10 -18.68 3.30 10.72
CA THR A 10 -18.32 4.71 10.94
C THR A 10 -17.44 5.25 9.80
N LEU A 11 -16.48 4.45 9.31
CA LEU A 11 -15.62 4.85 8.20
C LEU A 11 -16.41 5.03 6.90
N VAL A 12 -17.34 4.11 6.59
CA VAL A 12 -18.26 4.24 5.44
C VAL A 12 -19.09 5.51 5.55
N GLN A 13 -19.75 5.73 6.70
CA GLN A 13 -20.58 6.93 6.92
C GLN A 13 -19.73 8.22 6.82
N ARG A 14 -18.48 8.21 7.27
CA ARG A 14 -17.58 9.35 7.14
C ARG A 14 -17.23 9.64 5.69
N ALA A 15 -16.93 8.59 4.90
CA ALA A 15 -16.66 8.76 3.46
C ALA A 15 -17.88 9.34 2.73
N ILE A 16 -19.07 8.82 3.00
CA ILE A 16 -20.33 9.33 2.42
C ILE A 16 -20.55 10.77 2.80
N TYR A 17 -20.40 11.13 4.08
CA TYR A 17 -20.56 12.51 4.55
C TYR A 17 -19.62 13.47 3.83
N LEU A 18 -18.37 13.08 3.61
CA LEU A 18 -17.39 13.91 2.91
C LEU A 18 -17.79 14.14 1.45
N ILE A 19 -18.34 13.13 0.78
CA ILE A 19 -18.82 13.26 -0.60
C ILE A 19 -20.11 14.08 -0.67
N GLU A 20 -21.11 13.73 0.14
CA GLU A 20 -22.46 14.26 0.08
C GLU A 20 -22.57 15.68 0.63
N GLU A 21 -22.05 15.90 1.84
CA GLU A 21 -22.24 17.16 2.57
C GLU A 21 -21.06 18.13 2.38
N CYS A 22 -19.84 17.60 2.26
CA CYS A 22 -18.66 18.44 2.11
C CYS A 22 -18.24 18.64 0.64
N GLY A 23 -18.87 17.95 -0.32
CA GLY A 23 -18.55 18.06 -1.74
C GLY A 23 -17.15 17.57 -2.12
N VAL A 24 -16.54 16.72 -1.28
CA VAL A 24 -15.21 16.16 -1.54
C VAL A 24 -15.31 15.21 -2.72
N GLN A 25 -14.48 15.43 -3.73
CA GLN A 25 -14.42 14.57 -4.90
C GLN A 25 -13.79 13.22 -4.54
N PRO A 26 -14.26 12.10 -5.14
CA PRO A 26 -13.75 10.75 -4.85
C PRO A 26 -12.23 10.61 -4.93
N GLU A 27 -11.59 11.22 -5.92
CA GLU A 27 -10.14 11.21 -6.11
C GLU A 27 -9.35 11.88 -4.97
N ASN A 28 -10.00 12.66 -4.13
CA ASN A 28 -9.40 13.29 -2.95
C ASN A 28 -9.58 12.46 -1.67
N LEU A 29 -10.21 11.28 -1.77
CA LEU A 29 -10.41 10.38 -0.64
C LEU A 29 -9.36 9.27 -0.62
N PHE A 30 -8.58 9.24 0.46
CA PHE A 30 -7.55 8.24 0.70
C PHE A 30 -7.90 7.41 1.94
N ILE A 31 -8.16 6.12 1.74
CA ILE A 31 -8.56 5.19 2.80
C ILE A 31 -7.66 3.96 2.77
N ALA A 32 -6.82 3.81 3.80
CA ALA A 32 -5.91 2.69 3.92
C ALA A 32 -6.50 1.59 4.83
N THR A 33 -6.28 0.35 4.43
CA THR A 33 -6.65 -0.86 5.18
C THR A 33 -5.43 -1.78 5.34
N PHE A 34 -5.52 -2.77 6.23
CA PHE A 34 -4.45 -3.75 6.41
C PHE A 34 -4.49 -4.89 5.39
N THR A 35 -5.67 -5.22 4.86
CA THR A 35 -5.85 -6.35 3.96
C THR A 35 -6.63 -5.96 2.71
N GLU A 36 -6.32 -6.61 1.59
CA GLU A 36 -7.06 -6.45 0.34
C GLU A 36 -8.53 -6.84 0.47
N LYS A 37 -8.83 -7.84 1.30
CA LYS A 37 -10.21 -8.25 1.60
C LYS A 37 -10.99 -7.11 2.26
N ALA A 38 -10.40 -6.45 3.27
CA ALA A 38 -11.04 -5.33 3.95
C ALA A 38 -11.23 -4.12 3.00
N ALA A 39 -10.26 -3.86 2.11
CA ALA A 39 -10.38 -2.82 1.10
C ALA A 39 -11.57 -3.08 0.15
N LYS A 40 -11.68 -4.29 -0.39
CA LYS A 40 -12.79 -4.68 -1.27
C LYS A 40 -14.14 -4.58 -0.58
N GLU A 41 -14.23 -5.05 0.67
CA GLU A 41 -15.46 -4.95 1.47
C GLU A 41 -15.85 -3.49 1.69
N LEU A 42 -14.89 -2.62 1.98
CA LEU A 42 -15.11 -1.20 2.19
C LEU A 42 -15.63 -0.52 0.91
N ILE A 43 -15.01 -0.78 -0.23
CA ILE A 43 -15.47 -0.27 -1.54
C ILE A 43 -16.91 -0.70 -1.80
N THR A 44 -17.22 -1.99 -1.60
CA THR A 44 -18.59 -2.51 -1.80
C THR A 44 -19.61 -1.79 -0.90
N ARG A 45 -19.26 -1.59 0.38
CA ARG A 45 -20.16 -0.92 1.34
C ARG A 45 -20.36 0.57 0.98
N ILE A 46 -19.32 1.28 0.57
CA ILE A 46 -19.41 2.68 0.11
C ILE A 46 -20.27 2.74 -1.14
N THR A 47 -20.03 1.89 -2.14
CA THR A 47 -20.81 1.84 -3.38
C THR A 47 -22.30 1.62 -3.10
N ASN A 48 -22.64 0.64 -2.26
CA ASN A 48 -24.02 0.33 -1.91
C ASN A 48 -24.70 1.49 -1.16
N GLU A 49 -23.96 2.17 -0.27
CA GLU A 49 -24.51 3.31 0.48
C GLU A 49 -24.73 4.54 -0.41
N LEU A 50 -23.81 4.83 -1.33
CA LEU A 50 -23.98 5.89 -2.35
C LEU A 50 -25.20 5.60 -3.22
N ALA A 51 -25.35 4.36 -3.71
CA ALA A 51 -26.50 3.95 -4.51
C ALA A 51 -27.83 4.07 -3.73
N ARG A 52 -27.83 3.68 -2.45
CA ARG A 52 -29.01 3.83 -1.56
C ARG A 52 -29.46 5.28 -1.39
N ARG A 53 -28.51 6.20 -1.42
CA ARG A 53 -28.76 7.66 -1.30
C ARG A 53 -28.96 8.36 -2.64
N ASN A 54 -28.92 7.63 -3.76
CA ASN A 54 -28.96 8.17 -5.12
C ASN A 54 -27.83 9.18 -5.41
N ILE A 55 -26.67 8.98 -4.80
CA ILE A 55 -25.48 9.82 -5.01
C ILE A 55 -24.66 9.23 -6.14
N THR A 56 -24.43 10.00 -7.20
CA THR A 56 -23.58 9.62 -8.31
C THR A 56 -22.15 10.04 -8.01
N ALA A 57 -21.29 9.05 -7.70
CA ALA A 57 -19.86 9.26 -7.49
C ALA A 57 -19.07 8.08 -8.03
N ASN A 58 -17.94 8.36 -8.68
CA ASN A 58 -17.07 7.30 -9.22
C ASN A 58 -16.15 6.74 -8.12
N VAL A 59 -16.57 5.69 -7.46
CA VAL A 59 -15.83 5.05 -6.36
C VAL A 59 -14.46 4.53 -6.81
N ASN A 60 -14.26 4.23 -8.11
CA ASN A 60 -12.98 3.75 -8.62
C ASN A 60 -11.89 4.83 -8.61
N GLU A 61 -12.25 6.10 -8.54
CA GLU A 61 -11.32 7.21 -8.41
C GLU A 61 -10.78 7.35 -6.99
N MET A 62 -11.49 6.83 -5.99
CA MET A 62 -11.03 6.84 -4.60
C MET A 62 -9.74 6.01 -4.44
N TYR A 63 -8.87 6.48 -3.54
CA TYR A 63 -7.69 5.71 -3.11
C TYR A 63 -8.06 4.81 -1.94
N VAL A 64 -8.61 3.63 -2.23
CA VAL A 64 -8.98 2.63 -1.22
C VAL A 64 -8.18 1.35 -1.44
N GLY A 65 -7.37 0.98 -0.45
CA GLY A 65 -6.52 -0.21 -0.58
C GLY A 65 -5.63 -0.44 0.64
N THR A 66 -4.72 -1.39 0.52
CA THR A 66 -3.63 -1.54 1.49
C THR A 66 -2.60 -0.42 1.27
N PHE A 67 -1.77 -0.12 2.29
CA PHE A 67 -0.68 0.84 2.12
C PHE A 67 0.21 0.49 0.92
N HIS A 68 0.54 -0.79 0.75
CA HIS A 68 1.35 -1.24 -0.38
C HIS A 68 0.68 -0.96 -1.73
N SER A 69 -0.60 -1.31 -1.88
CA SER A 69 -1.33 -1.09 -3.12
C SER A 69 -1.53 0.40 -3.42
N LEU A 70 -1.78 1.21 -2.41
CA LEU A 70 -1.91 2.66 -2.54
C LEU A 70 -0.59 3.34 -2.92
N CYS A 71 0.51 2.98 -2.26
CA CYS A 71 1.84 3.49 -2.62
C CYS A 71 2.21 3.10 -4.06
N LEU A 72 1.90 1.87 -4.47
CA LEU A 72 2.13 1.40 -5.83
C LEU A 72 1.30 2.19 -6.86
N ARG A 73 0.05 2.50 -6.54
CA ARG A 73 -0.81 3.32 -7.40
C ARG A 73 -0.25 4.73 -7.55
N ILE A 74 0.08 5.40 -6.45
CA ILE A 74 0.71 6.73 -6.46
C ILE A 74 2.01 6.71 -7.26
N LEU A 75 2.85 5.69 -7.06
CA LEU A 75 4.09 5.55 -7.81
C LEU A 75 3.85 5.42 -9.31
N LYS A 76 2.88 4.62 -9.74
CA LYS A 76 2.52 4.42 -11.14
C LYS A 76 1.98 5.70 -11.78
N GLU A 77 1.18 6.46 -11.05
CA GLU A 77 0.60 7.71 -11.52
C GLU A 77 1.64 8.84 -11.62
N ASN A 78 2.76 8.73 -10.90
CA ASN A 78 3.79 9.76 -10.77
C ASN A 78 5.19 9.27 -11.19
N LEU A 79 5.28 8.34 -12.12
CA LEU A 79 6.57 7.78 -12.55
C LEU A 79 7.55 8.82 -13.08
N GLU A 80 7.06 9.89 -13.68
CA GLU A 80 7.85 10.99 -14.23
C GLU A 80 8.69 11.73 -13.16
N TYR A 81 8.25 11.72 -11.90
CA TYR A 81 8.99 12.29 -10.78
C TYR A 81 9.98 11.32 -10.15
N THR A 82 10.11 10.11 -10.70
CA THR A 82 10.96 9.05 -10.18
C THR A 82 12.08 8.71 -11.15
N ARG A 83 13.11 8.00 -10.68
CA ARG A 83 14.16 7.41 -11.54
C ARG A 83 13.79 6.04 -12.07
N LEU A 84 12.56 5.56 -11.81
CA LEU A 84 12.11 4.26 -12.24
C LEU A 84 11.69 4.27 -13.72
N LYS A 85 12.01 3.20 -14.42
CA LYS A 85 11.53 2.97 -15.77
C LYS A 85 10.10 2.44 -15.75
N LYS A 86 9.34 2.66 -16.81
CA LYS A 86 7.94 2.16 -16.93
C LYS A 86 7.79 0.64 -16.73
N ASN A 87 8.85 -0.11 -16.99
CA ASN A 87 8.90 -1.58 -16.85
C ASN A 87 9.51 -2.04 -15.53
N TYR A 88 9.49 -1.20 -14.46
CA TYR A 88 9.95 -1.64 -13.15
C TYR A 88 9.16 -2.85 -12.65
N ARG A 89 9.82 -3.70 -11.89
CA ARG A 89 9.24 -4.91 -11.28
C ARG A 89 9.24 -4.76 -9.75
N LEU A 90 8.15 -5.15 -9.12
CA LEU A 90 8.14 -5.35 -7.67
C LEU A 90 8.94 -6.61 -7.34
N LEU A 91 9.86 -6.49 -6.42
CA LEU A 91 10.59 -7.63 -5.90
C LEU A 91 9.77 -8.30 -4.79
N ASP A 92 9.55 -9.60 -4.88
CA ASP A 92 9.06 -10.38 -3.76
C ASP A 92 10.16 -10.61 -2.71
N ALA A 93 9.82 -11.25 -1.59
CA ALA A 93 10.77 -11.48 -0.50
C ALA A 93 11.98 -12.33 -0.92
N PHE A 94 11.78 -13.28 -1.84
CA PHE A 94 12.87 -14.09 -2.38
C PHE A 94 13.75 -13.26 -3.33
N ASP A 95 13.14 -12.51 -4.25
CA ASP A 95 13.84 -11.62 -5.18
C ASP A 95 14.71 -10.60 -4.45
N GLN A 96 14.18 -10.01 -3.36
CA GLN A 96 14.92 -9.06 -2.51
C GLN A 96 16.16 -9.72 -1.92
N LYS A 97 15.98 -10.85 -1.24
CA LYS A 97 17.06 -11.62 -0.65
C LYS A 97 18.10 -12.05 -1.68
N TYR A 98 17.64 -12.54 -2.83
CA TYR A 98 18.53 -12.97 -3.92
C TYR A 98 19.34 -11.80 -4.50
N THR A 99 18.71 -10.63 -4.64
CA THR A 99 19.39 -9.42 -5.11
C THR A 99 20.49 -8.99 -4.14
N VAL A 100 20.22 -9.00 -2.83
CA VAL A 100 21.21 -8.72 -1.80
C VAL A 100 22.34 -9.75 -1.84
N PHE A 101 21.99 -11.05 -1.91
CA PHE A 101 22.97 -12.12 -2.01
C PHE A 101 23.92 -11.96 -3.20
N GLN A 102 23.39 -11.63 -4.38
CA GLN A 102 24.21 -11.39 -5.58
C GLN A 102 25.16 -10.20 -5.43
N ASN A 103 24.78 -9.22 -4.63
CA ASN A 103 25.54 -7.99 -4.42
C ASN A 103 26.22 -7.90 -3.04
N ILE A 104 26.33 -9.03 -2.33
CA ILE A 104 26.84 -9.08 -0.94
C ILE A 104 28.24 -8.44 -0.79
N TYR A 105 29.08 -8.52 -1.82
CA TYR A 105 30.40 -7.89 -1.81
C TYR A 105 30.34 -6.37 -1.71
N GLN A 106 29.30 -5.73 -2.27
CA GLN A 106 29.13 -4.27 -2.17
C GLN A 106 28.76 -3.86 -0.74
N PHE A 107 27.94 -4.68 -0.06
CA PHE A 107 27.57 -4.44 1.33
C PHE A 107 28.76 -4.62 2.28
N ARG A 108 29.66 -5.54 2.01
CA ARG A 108 30.89 -5.74 2.80
C ARG A 108 31.84 -4.55 2.77
N ASN A 109 31.71 -3.66 1.80
CA ASN A 109 32.50 -2.44 1.73
C ASN A 109 31.95 -1.29 2.61
N ILE A 110 30.80 -1.48 3.25
CA ILE A 110 30.21 -0.50 4.17
C ILE A 110 30.96 -0.56 5.51
N PRO A 111 31.48 0.56 6.04
CA PRO A 111 32.15 0.58 7.33
C PRO A 111 31.29 -0.01 8.45
N ASN A 112 31.90 -0.84 9.29
CA ASN A 112 31.25 -1.51 10.44
C ASN A 112 30.10 -2.49 10.08
N VAL A 113 29.95 -2.90 8.83
CA VAL A 113 28.91 -3.85 8.43
C VAL A 113 29.09 -5.21 9.14
N ASP A 114 30.31 -5.62 9.45
CA ASP A 114 30.60 -6.88 10.15
C ASP A 114 30.00 -6.93 11.57
N ALA A 115 29.71 -5.78 12.18
CA ALA A 115 29.03 -5.74 13.47
C ALA A 115 27.53 -6.10 13.38
N VAL A 116 26.96 -6.03 12.19
CA VAL A 116 25.54 -6.31 11.92
C VAL A 116 25.35 -7.64 11.21
N LEU A 117 26.32 -8.03 10.37
CA LEU A 117 26.23 -9.28 9.62
C LEU A 117 26.61 -10.48 10.52
N PRO A 118 25.81 -11.55 10.51
CA PRO A 118 26.15 -12.78 11.23
C PRO A 118 27.42 -13.41 10.64
N ASP A 119 28.23 -14.04 11.50
CA ASP A 119 29.37 -14.85 11.08
C ASP A 119 28.91 -16.15 10.45
N SER A 120 28.40 -16.06 9.23
CA SER A 120 27.75 -17.13 8.49
C SER A 120 27.88 -16.93 6.99
N GLY A 121 27.47 -17.95 6.20
CA GLY A 121 27.54 -17.87 4.74
C GLY A 121 26.73 -16.73 4.14
N ALA A 122 27.14 -16.26 2.97
CA ALA A 122 26.57 -15.09 2.27
C ALA A 122 25.03 -15.11 2.16
N TRP A 123 24.40 -16.27 2.05
CA TRP A 123 22.95 -16.41 2.01
C TRP A 123 22.28 -15.99 3.34
N LYS A 124 22.84 -16.42 4.48
CA LYS A 124 22.33 -16.00 5.79
C LYS A 124 22.62 -14.52 6.07
N GLN A 125 23.75 -14.01 5.59
CA GLN A 125 24.04 -12.58 5.66
C GLN A 125 23.01 -11.75 4.89
N SER A 126 22.54 -12.22 3.73
CA SER A 126 21.49 -11.55 2.97
C SER A 126 20.10 -11.56 3.64
N GLU A 127 19.90 -12.34 4.70
CA GLU A 127 18.70 -12.33 5.53
C GLU A 127 18.74 -11.23 6.62
N ALA A 128 19.93 -10.77 6.97
CA ALA A 128 20.14 -9.76 8.01
C ALA A 128 20.12 -8.30 7.47
N ILE A 129 20.22 -8.14 6.15
CA ILE A 129 20.13 -6.87 5.42
C ILE A 129 18.71 -6.65 4.95
#